data_e3397dc79fb6c3b07308a3a852a57785
#
_entry.id   e3397dc79fb6c3b07308a3a852a57785
#
_cell.length_a   1.000
_cell.length_b   1.000
_cell.length_c   1.000
_cell.angle_alpha   90.00
_cell.angle_beta   90.00
_cell.angle_gamma   90.00
#
_symmetry.space_group_name_H-M   'P 1'
#
loop_
_entity.id
_entity.type
_entity.pdbx_description
1 polymer ?
#
loop_
_entity_poly.entity_id
_entity_poly.type
_entity_poly.pdbx_seq_one_letter_code
_entity_poly.pdbx_strand_id
1 'polypeptide(L)'
;MDGAGLILSQPERGYRYSLDPFLLADFCRPRRNDLILDLGTGVGVIGLLLARRHLSVRVVGIELQPGLARRAAHNAQVNALSGRCLFIRGDVREAPRFLPPERFNRVVANPPFRSPGSGAIPADHGRACARQELTFTIGDLARTASALLRCGGSLDMIHLAERLPEICRALDAFGLEPKRLRLVAPFSGSAPRLCLVSATKGARPGLRVLPQLVLHEGRERRDVDEGGARRVGNPDRPRGDEKRQPDR
;
A
#
# COMPACT_ATOMS: atom_id res chain seq x y z
N MET A 1 -14.41 -6.26 9.68
CA MET A 1 -13.38 -7.02 8.93
C MET A 1 -12.93 -8.15 9.81
N ASP A 2 -13.31 -9.37 9.46
CA ASP A 2 -12.78 -10.55 10.12
C ASP A 2 -11.29 -10.61 9.89
N GLY A 3 -10.50 -10.38 10.92
CA GLY A 3 -9.05 -10.52 10.87
C GLY A 3 -8.59 -11.96 10.64
N ALA A 4 -9.43 -12.79 10.04
CA ALA A 4 -9.23 -14.20 9.71
C ALA A 4 -8.65 -15.03 10.88
N GLY A 5 -8.76 -14.54 12.12
CA GLY A 5 -8.22 -15.23 13.31
C GLY A 5 -6.70 -15.44 13.26
N LEU A 6 -5.93 -14.56 12.60
CA LEU A 6 -4.48 -14.66 12.55
C LEU A 6 -3.84 -14.02 13.80
N ILE A 7 -2.86 -14.71 14.34
CA ILE A 7 -1.94 -14.20 15.37
C ILE A 7 -0.74 -13.62 14.65
N LEU A 8 -0.48 -12.31 14.79
CA LEU A 8 0.60 -11.63 14.10
C LEU A 8 1.54 -10.95 15.10
N SER A 9 2.79 -11.41 15.14
CA SER A 9 3.89 -10.74 15.82
C SER A 9 4.47 -9.66 14.91
N GLN A 10 4.67 -8.45 15.45
CA GLN A 10 5.35 -7.34 14.78
C GLN A 10 6.36 -6.69 15.73
N PRO A 11 7.35 -5.93 15.25
CA PRO A 11 8.27 -5.19 16.13
C PRO A 11 7.53 -4.18 17.01
N GLU A 12 7.98 -3.99 18.24
CA GLU A 12 7.46 -2.94 19.14
C GLU A 12 7.80 -1.54 18.61
N ARG A 13 8.98 -1.40 18.00
CA ARG A 13 9.48 -0.16 17.39
C ARG A 13 9.83 -0.39 15.93
N GLY A 14 9.74 0.65 15.13
CA GLY A 14 10.06 0.63 13.70
C GLY A 14 8.86 0.21 12.84
N TYR A 15 9.04 -0.78 11.97
CA TYR A 15 8.01 -1.24 11.04
C TYR A 15 6.76 -1.75 11.77
N ARG A 16 5.62 -1.16 11.41
CA ARG A 16 4.29 -1.65 11.81
C ARG A 16 3.41 -1.70 10.56
N TYR A 17 2.66 -2.79 10.41
CA TYR A 17 1.71 -2.84 9.31
C TYR A 17 0.51 -1.92 9.59
N SER A 18 0.03 -1.28 8.52
CA SER A 18 -1.17 -0.43 8.49
C SER A 18 -2.41 -1.23 8.08
N LEU A 19 -3.44 -0.55 7.63
CA LEU A 19 -4.62 -1.16 7.01
C LEU A 19 -4.33 -1.71 5.58
N ASP A 20 -3.29 -1.20 4.93
CA ASP A 20 -3.00 -1.45 3.52
C ASP A 20 -2.87 -2.94 3.15
N PRO A 21 -2.15 -3.80 3.92
CA PRO A 21 -2.09 -5.23 3.67
C PRO A 21 -3.46 -5.91 3.64
N PHE A 22 -4.39 -5.48 4.49
CA PHE A 22 -5.76 -6.04 4.53
C PHE A 22 -6.56 -5.62 3.30
N LEU A 23 -6.44 -4.35 2.89
CA LEU A 23 -7.10 -3.83 1.68
C LEU A 23 -6.59 -4.56 0.43
N LEU A 24 -5.27 -4.78 0.34
CA LEU A 24 -4.69 -5.49 -0.78
C LEU A 24 -5.10 -6.97 -0.79
N ALA A 25 -5.06 -7.65 0.35
CA ALA A 25 -5.50 -9.04 0.45
C ALA A 25 -6.99 -9.20 0.08
N ASP A 26 -7.84 -8.22 0.42
CA ASP A 26 -9.25 -8.21 0.05
C ASP A 26 -9.49 -7.90 -1.44
N PHE A 27 -8.64 -7.07 -2.03
CA PHE A 27 -8.68 -6.75 -3.45
C PHE A 27 -8.22 -7.92 -4.32
N CYS A 28 -7.30 -8.75 -3.85
CA CYS A 28 -6.80 -9.91 -4.59
C CYS A 28 -7.90 -10.91 -4.93
N ARG A 29 -7.73 -11.62 -6.05
CA ARG A 29 -8.65 -12.66 -6.52
C ARG A 29 -7.86 -13.94 -6.85
N PRO A 30 -7.29 -14.62 -5.85
CA PRO A 30 -6.56 -15.86 -6.08
C PRO A 30 -7.48 -16.94 -6.65
N ARG A 31 -6.93 -17.77 -7.53
CA ARG A 31 -7.59 -18.98 -8.03
C ARG A 31 -7.13 -20.19 -7.22
N ARG A 32 -7.85 -21.27 -7.35
CA ARG A 32 -7.46 -22.53 -6.74
C ARG A 32 -6.06 -22.93 -7.18
N ASN A 33 -5.21 -23.36 -6.22
CA ASN A 33 -3.83 -23.78 -6.43
C ASN A 33 -2.87 -22.69 -6.94
N ASP A 34 -3.23 -21.41 -6.83
CA ASP A 34 -2.29 -20.34 -7.17
C ASP A 34 -1.05 -20.42 -6.28
N LEU A 35 0.10 -20.28 -6.93
CA LEU A 35 1.37 -19.97 -6.28
C LEU A 35 1.58 -18.46 -6.31
N ILE A 36 1.61 -17.85 -5.15
CA ILE A 36 1.67 -16.40 -4.96
C ILE A 36 3.07 -16.01 -4.49
N LEU A 37 3.62 -14.92 -5.04
CA LEU A 37 4.84 -14.29 -4.58
C LEU A 37 4.49 -12.96 -3.91
N ASP A 38 4.91 -12.77 -2.65
CA ASP A 38 4.74 -11.54 -1.88
C ASP A 38 6.07 -10.78 -1.82
N LEU A 39 6.18 -9.70 -2.58
CA LEU A 39 7.40 -8.91 -2.73
C LEU A 39 7.47 -7.81 -1.67
N GLY A 40 8.47 -7.86 -0.79
CA GLY A 40 8.58 -7.00 0.38
C GLY A 40 7.56 -7.39 1.44
N THR A 41 7.51 -8.68 1.79
CA THR A 41 6.42 -9.26 2.60
C THR A 41 6.32 -8.71 4.02
N GLY A 42 7.36 -8.01 4.51
CA GLY A 42 7.41 -7.52 5.88
C GLY A 42 7.31 -8.65 6.90
N VAL A 43 6.31 -8.60 7.77
CA VAL A 43 6.01 -9.68 8.74
C VAL A 43 5.04 -10.74 8.20
N GLY A 44 4.78 -10.75 6.89
CA GLY A 44 4.02 -11.80 6.21
C GLY A 44 2.51 -11.57 6.13
N VAL A 45 2.01 -10.39 6.45
CA VAL A 45 0.56 -10.13 6.61
C VAL A 45 -0.25 -10.53 5.39
N ILE A 46 0.13 -10.04 4.19
CA ILE A 46 -0.63 -10.28 2.95
C ILE A 46 -0.63 -11.77 2.62
N GLY A 47 0.56 -12.39 2.59
CA GLY A 47 0.70 -13.80 2.28
C GLY A 47 -0.07 -14.71 3.21
N LEU A 48 -0.02 -14.44 4.52
CA LEU A 48 -0.74 -15.20 5.54
C LEU A 48 -2.27 -15.04 5.43
N LEU A 49 -2.77 -13.82 5.18
CA LEU A 49 -4.20 -13.57 4.94
C LEU A 49 -4.70 -14.35 3.73
N LEU A 50 -3.96 -14.31 2.61
CA LEU A 50 -4.32 -15.04 1.39
C LEU A 50 -4.32 -16.55 1.60
N ALA A 51 -3.29 -17.09 2.27
CA ALA A 51 -3.22 -18.51 2.57
C ALA A 51 -4.29 -18.97 3.57
N ARG A 52 -4.69 -18.13 4.52
CA ARG A 52 -5.76 -18.42 5.49
C ARG A 52 -7.13 -18.47 4.83
N ARG A 53 -7.42 -17.50 3.96
CA ARG A 53 -8.71 -17.39 3.25
C ARG A 53 -8.87 -18.39 2.10
N HIS A 54 -7.76 -18.84 1.51
CA HIS A 54 -7.75 -19.72 0.33
C HIS A 54 -6.91 -20.97 0.61
N LEU A 55 -7.55 -22.07 1.01
CA LEU A 55 -6.90 -23.28 1.51
C LEU A 55 -5.94 -23.95 0.54
N SER A 56 -6.13 -23.80 -0.77
CA SER A 56 -5.28 -24.40 -1.82
C SER A 56 -4.14 -23.47 -2.30
N VAL A 57 -4.07 -22.23 -1.80
CA VAL A 57 -3.05 -21.28 -2.18
C VAL A 57 -1.75 -21.54 -1.42
N ARG A 58 -0.62 -21.41 -2.12
CA ARG A 58 0.73 -21.40 -1.55
C ARG A 58 1.39 -20.04 -1.77
N VAL A 59 2.18 -19.61 -0.80
CA VAL A 59 2.81 -18.29 -0.80
C VAL A 59 4.32 -18.43 -0.61
N VAL A 60 5.08 -17.69 -1.39
CA VAL A 60 6.49 -17.39 -1.14
C VAL A 60 6.59 -15.89 -0.88
N GLY A 61 7.15 -15.48 0.25
CA GLY A 61 7.40 -14.08 0.59
C GLY A 61 8.89 -13.78 0.58
N ILE A 62 9.28 -12.63 0.02
CA ILE A 62 10.65 -12.13 0.03
C ILE A 62 10.72 -10.89 0.89
N GLU A 63 11.69 -10.84 1.79
CA GLU A 63 11.91 -9.70 2.68
C GLU A 63 13.39 -9.43 2.84
N LEU A 64 13.81 -8.16 2.66
CA LEU A 64 15.19 -7.73 2.76
C LEU A 64 15.71 -7.77 4.19
N GLN A 65 14.88 -7.32 5.14
CA GLN A 65 15.26 -7.20 6.54
C GLN A 65 15.20 -8.55 7.26
N PRO A 66 16.33 -9.05 7.80
CA PRO A 66 16.38 -10.38 8.41
C PRO A 66 15.46 -10.52 9.61
N GLY A 67 15.22 -9.43 10.37
CA GLY A 67 14.33 -9.41 11.52
C GLY A 67 12.86 -9.61 11.12
N LEU A 68 12.43 -8.96 10.02
CA LEU A 68 11.06 -9.08 9.50
C LEU A 68 10.86 -10.45 8.84
N ALA A 69 11.81 -10.93 8.04
CA ALA A 69 11.74 -12.26 7.44
C ALA A 69 11.60 -13.39 8.48
N ARG A 70 12.37 -13.33 9.58
CA ARG A 70 12.22 -14.27 10.70
C ARG A 70 10.84 -14.18 11.36
N ARG A 71 10.30 -12.97 11.54
CA ARG A 71 8.95 -12.78 12.08
C ARG A 71 7.87 -13.32 11.15
N ALA A 72 8.00 -13.12 9.83
CA ALA A 72 7.08 -13.70 8.86
C ALA A 72 7.04 -15.24 8.97
N ALA A 73 8.21 -15.88 9.07
CA ALA A 73 8.29 -17.33 9.26
C ALA A 73 7.68 -17.77 10.61
N HIS A 74 7.95 -17.05 11.70
CA HIS A 74 7.32 -17.29 13.00
C HIS A 74 5.80 -17.12 12.94
N ASN A 75 5.30 -16.06 12.28
CA ASN A 75 3.88 -15.84 12.09
C ASN A 75 3.22 -16.97 11.27
N ALA A 76 3.90 -17.53 10.27
CA ALA A 76 3.42 -18.74 9.59
C ALA A 76 3.31 -19.94 10.53
N GLN A 77 4.29 -20.12 11.39
CA GLN A 77 4.34 -21.24 12.35
C GLN A 77 3.20 -21.17 13.37
N VAL A 78 3.01 -20.02 14.04
CA VAL A 78 1.96 -19.87 15.09
C VAL A 78 0.55 -19.95 14.52
N ASN A 79 0.38 -19.74 13.21
CA ASN A 79 -0.89 -19.87 12.51
C ASN A 79 -1.07 -21.22 11.78
N ALA A 80 -0.16 -22.17 11.96
CA ALA A 80 -0.16 -23.48 11.27
C ALA A 80 -0.16 -23.36 9.74
N LEU A 81 0.52 -22.35 9.19
CA LEU A 81 0.62 -22.06 7.75
C LEU A 81 2.00 -22.37 7.16
N SER A 82 2.97 -22.88 7.93
CA SER A 82 4.36 -23.16 7.45
C SER A 82 4.41 -24.15 6.28
N GLY A 83 3.45 -25.06 6.17
CA GLY A 83 3.38 -25.98 5.01
C GLY A 83 2.91 -25.30 3.70
N ARG A 84 2.42 -24.08 3.75
CA ARG A 84 1.90 -23.34 2.59
C ARG A 84 2.50 -21.95 2.41
N CYS A 85 3.17 -21.40 3.41
CA CYS A 85 3.82 -20.10 3.39
C CYS A 85 5.31 -20.27 3.68
N LEU A 86 6.16 -19.92 2.71
CA LEU A 86 7.60 -19.90 2.83
C LEU A 86 8.08 -18.44 2.76
N PHE A 87 8.87 -18.01 3.74
CA PHE A 87 9.43 -16.67 3.78
C PHE A 87 10.94 -16.72 3.65
N ILE A 88 11.49 -16.00 2.68
CA ILE A 88 12.90 -16.00 2.28
C ILE A 88 13.47 -14.61 2.53
N ARG A 89 14.67 -14.54 3.14
CA ARG A 89 15.43 -13.30 3.18
C ARG A 89 16.08 -13.07 1.83
N GLY A 90 15.83 -11.91 1.22
CA GLY A 90 16.42 -11.55 -0.06
C GLY A 90 16.06 -10.14 -0.51
N ASP A 91 16.84 -9.62 -1.46
CA ASP A 91 16.48 -8.39 -2.17
C ASP A 91 15.50 -8.74 -3.30
N VAL A 92 14.38 -8.05 -3.35
CA VAL A 92 13.35 -8.21 -4.38
C VAL A 92 13.94 -8.01 -5.79
N ARG A 93 14.90 -7.10 -5.96
CA ARG A 93 15.56 -6.82 -7.25
C ARG A 93 16.37 -8.01 -7.77
N GLU A 94 16.88 -8.82 -6.84
CA GLU A 94 17.69 -10.01 -7.14
C GLU A 94 16.85 -11.30 -7.23
N ALA A 95 15.55 -11.22 -6.90
CA ALA A 95 14.68 -12.39 -6.89
C ALA A 95 14.69 -13.21 -8.20
N PRO A 96 14.79 -12.61 -9.41
CA PRO A 96 14.90 -13.39 -10.65
C PRO A 96 16.18 -14.22 -10.80
N ARG A 97 17.20 -14.00 -9.93
CA ARG A 97 18.44 -14.79 -9.95
C ARG A 97 18.34 -16.10 -9.17
N PHE A 98 17.42 -16.18 -8.20
CA PHE A 98 17.28 -17.37 -7.34
C PHE A 98 15.87 -17.98 -7.33
N LEU A 99 14.89 -17.34 -7.93
CA LEU A 99 13.58 -17.91 -8.17
C LEU A 99 13.41 -18.27 -9.64
N PRO A 100 12.72 -19.37 -9.95
CA PRO A 100 12.48 -19.77 -11.34
C PRO A 100 11.62 -18.75 -12.06
N PRO A 101 11.96 -18.36 -13.30
CA PRO A 101 11.19 -17.43 -14.10
C PRO A 101 9.82 -18.01 -14.42
N GLU A 102 8.85 -17.13 -14.64
CA GLU A 102 7.50 -17.46 -15.09
C GLU A 102 6.76 -18.54 -14.26
N ARG A 103 7.14 -18.65 -12.99
CA ARG A 103 6.62 -19.68 -12.09
C ARG A 103 5.33 -19.28 -11.36
N PHE A 104 5.18 -18.00 -11.07
CA PHE A 104 4.12 -17.52 -10.19
C PHE A 104 2.84 -17.19 -10.95
N ASN A 105 1.70 -17.60 -10.39
CA ASN A 105 0.39 -17.26 -10.90
C ASN A 105 0.03 -15.81 -10.56
N ARG A 106 0.54 -15.35 -9.40
CA ARG A 106 0.26 -14.03 -8.85
C ARG A 106 1.47 -13.48 -8.12
N VAL A 107 1.67 -12.19 -8.26
CA VAL A 107 2.56 -11.39 -7.42
C VAL A 107 1.71 -10.40 -6.65
N VAL A 108 2.00 -10.21 -5.37
CA VAL A 108 1.40 -9.15 -4.55
C VAL A 108 2.50 -8.26 -4.00
N ALA A 109 2.23 -6.96 -3.85
CA ALA A 109 3.19 -6.03 -3.30
C ALA A 109 2.52 -4.84 -2.62
N ASN A 110 3.00 -4.52 -1.43
CA ASN A 110 2.74 -3.28 -0.71
C ASN A 110 4.07 -2.56 -0.50
N PRO A 111 4.64 -1.95 -1.55
CA PRO A 111 5.96 -1.32 -1.47
C PRO A 111 5.91 -0.08 -0.58
N PRO A 112 7.06 0.36 -0.02
CA PRO A 112 7.13 1.60 0.72
C PRO A 112 6.73 2.79 -0.16
N PHE A 113 5.88 3.68 0.37
CA PHE A 113 5.28 4.78 -0.41
C PHE A 113 6.21 5.98 -0.63
N ARG A 114 7.33 6.03 0.10
CA ARG A 114 8.27 7.16 0.02
C ARG A 114 9.13 7.06 -1.22
N SER A 115 9.22 8.17 -1.95
CA SER A 115 10.18 8.30 -3.05
C SER A 115 11.60 8.41 -2.50
N PRO A 116 12.63 7.93 -3.25
CA PRO A 116 14.02 8.20 -2.92
C PRO A 116 14.25 9.71 -2.71
N GLY A 117 14.81 10.09 -1.55
CA GLY A 117 15.11 11.49 -1.24
C GLY A 117 14.03 12.30 -0.52
N SER A 118 12.86 11.76 -0.23
CA SER A 118 11.80 12.45 0.52
C SER A 118 11.87 12.14 2.01
N GLY A 119 12.45 13.04 2.82
CA GLY A 119 12.32 13.09 4.28
C GLY A 119 13.47 12.48 5.08
N ALA A 120 13.52 12.81 6.39
CA ALA A 120 14.53 12.33 7.34
C ALA A 120 14.42 10.81 7.55
N ILE A 121 15.56 10.13 7.51
CA ILE A 121 15.68 8.70 7.84
C ILE A 121 15.46 8.56 9.35
N PRO A 122 14.50 7.74 9.83
CA PRO A 122 14.38 7.46 11.25
C PRO A 122 15.71 6.90 11.81
N ALA A 123 16.16 7.43 12.93
CA ALA A 123 17.47 7.08 13.51
C ALA A 123 17.62 5.61 13.91
N ASP A 124 16.50 4.91 14.10
CA ASP A 124 16.45 3.51 14.57
C ASP A 124 16.50 2.45 13.46
N HIS A 125 16.40 2.82 12.16
CA HIS A 125 16.60 1.90 11.06
C HIS A 125 18.08 1.87 10.68
N GLY A 126 18.70 0.68 10.69
CA GLY A 126 20.06 0.54 10.23
C GLY A 126 20.24 1.26 8.89
N ARG A 127 21.12 2.24 8.81
CA ARG A 127 21.28 3.19 7.67
C ARG A 127 21.38 2.49 6.30
N ALA A 128 21.88 1.26 6.27
CA ALA A 128 22.00 0.46 5.05
C ALA A 128 20.64 -0.08 4.56
N CYS A 129 19.78 -0.61 5.46
CA CYS A 129 18.45 -1.09 5.10
C CYS A 129 17.55 0.05 4.67
N ALA A 130 17.57 1.19 5.38
CA ALA A 130 16.82 2.38 5.02
C ALA A 130 17.22 2.90 3.63
N ARG A 131 18.51 2.89 3.25
CA ARG A 131 18.94 3.28 1.90
C ARG A 131 18.48 2.31 0.82
N GLN A 132 18.48 0.99 1.08
CA GLN A 132 18.03 0.01 0.10
C GLN A 132 16.51 0.03 -0.10
N GLU A 133 15.73 0.27 0.95
CA GLU A 133 14.28 0.50 0.84
C GLU A 133 13.96 1.81 0.09
N LEU A 134 14.76 2.86 0.32
CA LEU A 134 14.63 4.14 -0.38
C LEU A 134 15.01 4.06 -1.87
N THR A 135 15.70 3.01 -2.32
CA THR A 135 16.09 2.83 -3.73
C THR A 135 15.20 1.87 -4.50
N PHE A 136 14.26 1.18 -3.84
CA PHE A 136 13.33 0.29 -4.52
C PHE A 136 12.23 1.08 -5.23
N THR A 137 12.22 1.01 -6.55
CA THR A 137 11.29 1.78 -7.39
C THR A 137 10.10 0.96 -7.85
N ILE A 138 9.04 1.64 -8.31
CA ILE A 138 7.90 0.98 -8.97
C ILE A 138 8.36 0.24 -10.25
N GLY A 139 9.37 0.79 -10.95
CA GLY A 139 9.98 0.11 -12.09
C GLY A 139 10.69 -1.19 -11.73
N ASP A 140 11.42 -1.23 -10.60
CA ASP A 140 12.04 -2.47 -10.09
C ASP A 140 10.98 -3.50 -9.74
N LEU A 141 9.88 -3.08 -9.10
CA LEU A 141 8.76 -3.95 -8.79
C LEU A 141 8.16 -4.56 -10.06
N ALA A 142 7.83 -3.72 -11.05
CA ALA A 142 7.21 -4.15 -12.29
C ALA A 142 8.13 -5.11 -13.07
N ARG A 143 9.43 -4.81 -13.16
CA ARG A 143 10.44 -5.65 -13.79
C ARG A 143 10.53 -7.02 -13.10
N THR A 144 10.66 -7.05 -11.78
CA THR A 144 10.77 -8.30 -11.02
C THR A 144 9.48 -9.12 -11.12
N ALA A 145 8.32 -8.47 -10.98
CA ALA A 145 7.03 -9.14 -11.10
C ALA A 145 6.85 -9.74 -12.50
N SER A 146 7.19 -8.99 -13.56
CA SER A 146 7.09 -9.49 -14.94
C SER A 146 7.99 -10.69 -15.20
N ALA A 147 9.24 -10.68 -14.69
CA ALA A 147 10.18 -11.80 -14.87
C ALA A 147 9.68 -13.09 -14.19
N LEU A 148 9.00 -12.98 -13.05
CA LEU A 148 8.61 -14.13 -12.23
C LEU A 148 7.17 -14.59 -12.49
N LEU A 149 6.29 -13.72 -13.00
CA LEU A 149 4.94 -14.07 -13.40
C LEU A 149 4.94 -14.91 -14.68
N ARG A 150 4.14 -15.98 -14.69
CA ARG A 150 3.80 -16.68 -15.93
C ARG A 150 2.98 -15.78 -16.84
N CYS A 151 2.91 -16.08 -18.13
CA CYS A 151 1.97 -15.44 -19.06
C CYS A 151 0.53 -15.59 -18.52
N GLY A 152 -0.27 -14.52 -18.55
CA GLY A 152 -1.60 -14.46 -17.95
C GLY A 152 -1.62 -14.41 -16.41
N GLY A 153 -0.47 -14.42 -15.76
CA GLY A 153 -0.33 -14.15 -14.31
C GLY A 153 -0.57 -12.69 -13.98
N SER A 154 -0.90 -12.38 -12.73
CA SER A 154 -1.25 -11.01 -12.31
C SER A 154 -0.38 -10.47 -11.19
N LEU A 155 -0.09 -9.17 -11.28
CA LEU A 155 0.44 -8.35 -10.19
C LEU A 155 -0.72 -7.59 -9.55
N ASP A 156 -0.92 -7.75 -8.24
CA ASP A 156 -1.83 -6.91 -7.45
C ASP A 156 -0.98 -6.06 -6.49
N MET A 157 -1.20 -4.75 -6.48
CA MET A 157 -0.45 -3.83 -5.64
C MET A 157 -1.32 -2.75 -5.04
N ILE A 158 -0.86 -2.18 -3.91
CA ILE A 158 -1.42 -0.98 -3.30
C ILE A 158 -0.35 0.12 -3.27
N HIS A 159 -0.74 1.35 -3.55
CA HIS A 159 0.15 2.51 -3.52
C HIS A 159 -0.60 3.82 -3.34
N LEU A 160 0.11 4.94 -3.22
CA LEU A 160 -0.49 6.28 -3.24
C LEU A 160 -1.20 6.53 -4.57
N ALA A 161 -2.42 7.10 -4.52
CA ALA A 161 -3.23 7.38 -5.70
C ALA A 161 -2.56 8.42 -6.63
N GLU A 162 -1.84 9.38 -6.08
CA GLU A 162 -1.09 10.40 -6.82
C GLU A 162 0.01 9.81 -7.73
N ARG A 163 0.52 8.63 -7.40
CA ARG A 163 1.54 7.93 -8.20
C ARG A 163 0.95 7.02 -9.28
N LEU A 164 -0.36 6.99 -9.46
CA LEU A 164 -1.01 6.16 -10.47
C LEU A 164 -0.44 6.35 -11.90
N PRO A 165 -0.10 7.57 -12.38
CA PRO A 165 0.52 7.74 -13.69
C PRO A 165 1.90 7.08 -13.81
N GLU A 166 2.70 7.11 -12.73
CA GLU A 166 4.00 6.43 -12.69
C GLU A 166 3.83 4.91 -12.67
N ILE A 167 2.87 4.41 -11.91
CA ILE A 167 2.52 2.98 -11.84
C ILE A 167 2.14 2.48 -13.23
N CYS A 168 1.24 3.17 -13.93
CA CYS A 168 0.81 2.77 -15.27
C CYS A 168 1.98 2.71 -16.26
N ARG A 169 2.86 3.74 -16.27
CA ARG A 169 4.05 3.73 -17.12
C ARG A 169 5.01 2.58 -16.80
N ALA A 170 5.24 2.31 -15.53
CA ALA A 170 6.11 1.21 -15.12
C ALA A 170 5.53 -0.16 -15.48
N LEU A 171 4.24 -0.35 -15.34
CA LEU A 171 3.56 -1.59 -15.70
C LEU A 171 3.63 -1.83 -17.21
N ASP A 172 3.33 -0.82 -18.03
CA ASP A 172 3.38 -0.88 -19.49
C ASP A 172 4.79 -1.23 -20.00
N ALA A 173 5.82 -0.58 -19.44
CA ALA A 173 7.22 -0.82 -19.81
C ALA A 173 7.66 -2.29 -19.64
N PHE A 174 6.97 -3.07 -18.80
CA PHE A 174 7.29 -4.47 -18.55
C PHE A 174 6.17 -5.45 -18.96
N GLY A 175 5.26 -5.02 -19.85
CA GLY A 175 4.21 -5.86 -20.41
C GLY A 175 3.16 -6.34 -19.40
N LEU A 176 2.94 -5.55 -18.36
CA LEU A 176 1.93 -5.78 -17.32
C LEU A 176 0.73 -4.85 -17.59
N GLU A 177 -0.30 -5.35 -18.24
CA GLU A 177 -1.48 -4.56 -18.60
C GLU A 177 -2.41 -4.35 -17.40
N PRO A 178 -2.71 -3.09 -16.98
CA PRO A 178 -3.66 -2.81 -15.92
C PRO A 178 -5.07 -3.31 -16.27
N LYS A 179 -5.67 -4.13 -15.41
CA LYS A 179 -6.99 -4.74 -15.62
C LYS A 179 -8.04 -4.31 -14.62
N ARG A 180 -7.64 -3.97 -13.40
CA ARG A 180 -8.56 -3.47 -12.37
C ARG A 180 -7.89 -2.36 -11.58
N LEU A 181 -8.66 -1.32 -11.33
CA LEU A 181 -8.29 -0.20 -10.47
C LEU A 181 -9.39 0.01 -9.42
N ARG A 182 -9.02 0.20 -8.17
CA ARG A 182 -9.89 0.72 -7.13
C ARG A 182 -9.19 1.85 -6.40
N LEU A 183 -9.83 2.99 -6.31
CA LEU A 183 -9.39 4.10 -5.48
C LEU A 183 -9.91 3.93 -4.06
N VAL A 184 -9.13 4.35 -3.08
CA VAL A 184 -9.47 4.26 -1.66
C VAL A 184 -9.41 5.65 -1.04
N ALA A 185 -10.52 6.10 -0.48
CA ALA A 185 -10.64 7.37 0.22
C ALA A 185 -10.84 7.15 1.73
N PRO A 186 -10.28 8.02 2.58
CA PRO A 186 -10.48 7.91 4.02
C PRO A 186 -11.94 8.17 4.42
N PHE A 187 -12.61 9.14 3.79
CA PHE A 187 -13.98 9.53 4.09
C PHE A 187 -14.81 9.70 2.81
N SER A 188 -16.12 9.66 2.95
CA SER A 188 -17.05 9.99 1.87
C SER A 188 -16.86 11.44 1.40
N GLY A 189 -16.68 11.61 0.08
CA GLY A 189 -16.44 12.92 -0.54
C GLY A 189 -15.01 13.46 -0.43
N SER A 190 -14.09 12.75 0.23
CA SER A 190 -12.67 13.12 0.24
C SER A 190 -11.92 12.59 -0.98
N ALA A 191 -10.82 13.24 -1.32
CA ALA A 191 -9.93 12.77 -2.38
C ALA A 191 -9.34 11.39 -2.03
N PRO A 192 -9.22 10.48 -3.00
CA PRO A 192 -8.58 9.19 -2.78
C PRO A 192 -7.10 9.37 -2.40
N ARG A 193 -6.66 8.66 -1.36
CA ARG A 193 -5.24 8.64 -0.95
C ARG A 193 -4.48 7.43 -1.47
N LEU A 194 -5.17 6.31 -1.64
CA LEU A 194 -4.56 5.06 -2.11
C LEU A 194 -5.24 4.57 -3.38
N CYS A 195 -4.49 3.78 -4.14
CA CYS A 195 -5.01 3.01 -5.26
C CYS A 195 -4.59 1.54 -5.13
N LEU A 196 -5.51 0.67 -5.47
CA LEU A 196 -5.31 -0.77 -5.64
C LEU A 196 -5.32 -1.06 -7.14
N VAL A 197 -4.22 -1.59 -7.65
CA VAL A 197 -4.05 -1.89 -9.08
C VAL A 197 -3.82 -3.38 -9.25
N SER A 198 -4.52 -3.98 -10.20
CA SER A 198 -4.27 -5.34 -10.67
C SER A 198 -3.89 -5.28 -12.14
N ALA A 199 -2.70 -5.76 -12.48
CA ALA A 199 -2.21 -5.83 -13.87
C ALA A 199 -1.93 -7.28 -14.25
N THR A 200 -2.06 -7.62 -15.54
CA THR A 200 -1.90 -8.99 -16.03
C THR A 200 -0.82 -9.03 -17.12
N LYS A 201 0.15 -9.94 -16.97
CA LYS A 201 1.24 -10.13 -17.93
C LYS A 201 0.72 -10.61 -19.29
N GLY A 202 1.05 -9.89 -20.35
CA GLY A 202 0.71 -10.22 -21.73
C GLY A 202 -0.79 -10.12 -22.07
N ALA A 203 -1.58 -9.41 -21.25
CA ALA A 203 -3.00 -9.20 -21.54
C ALA A 203 -3.19 -8.07 -22.58
N ARG A 204 -4.33 -8.12 -23.27
CA ARG A 204 -4.79 -7.03 -24.14
C ARG A 204 -5.30 -5.84 -23.30
N PRO A 205 -5.32 -4.61 -23.82
CA PRO A 205 -5.89 -3.43 -23.15
C PRO A 205 -7.33 -3.66 -22.64
N GLY A 206 -7.72 -2.90 -21.61
CA GLY A 206 -9.07 -2.94 -21.06
C GLY A 206 -9.09 -2.88 -19.54
N LEU A 207 -8.95 -1.66 -18.99
CA LEU A 207 -9.00 -1.37 -17.57
C LEU A 207 -10.45 -1.26 -17.08
N ARG A 208 -10.78 -1.98 -15.99
CA ARG A 208 -12.03 -1.82 -15.24
C ARG A 208 -11.77 -1.01 -13.97
N VAL A 209 -12.35 0.18 -13.90
CA VAL A 209 -12.37 0.98 -12.67
C VAL A 209 -13.54 0.50 -11.81
N LEU A 210 -13.21 0.08 -10.58
CA LEU A 210 -14.17 -0.40 -9.60
C LEU A 210 -14.71 0.77 -8.77
N PRO A 211 -15.89 0.63 -8.15
CA PRO A 211 -16.38 1.63 -7.20
C PRO A 211 -15.33 1.97 -6.14
N GLN A 212 -15.23 3.26 -5.80
CA GLN A 212 -14.33 3.75 -4.76
C GLN A 212 -14.64 3.07 -3.42
N LEU A 213 -13.60 2.71 -2.69
CA LEU A 213 -13.73 2.24 -1.32
C LEU A 213 -13.57 3.41 -0.36
N VAL A 214 -14.53 3.58 0.53
CA VAL A 214 -14.51 4.56 1.61
C VAL A 214 -14.22 3.82 2.91
N LEU A 215 -13.21 4.25 3.69
CA LEU A 215 -12.76 3.54 4.89
C LEU A 215 -13.61 3.88 6.12
N HIS A 216 -14.08 5.13 6.23
CA HIS A 216 -14.87 5.61 7.36
C HIS A 216 -16.16 6.27 6.90
N GLU A 217 -17.27 5.90 7.52
CA GLU A 217 -18.53 6.62 7.39
C GLU A 217 -18.41 7.92 8.18
N GLY A 218 -18.56 9.07 7.50
CA GLY A 218 -18.43 10.40 8.10
C GLY A 218 -17.80 11.38 7.12
N ARG A 219 -17.82 12.65 7.48
CA ARG A 219 -17.11 13.71 6.73
C ARG A 219 -15.77 13.96 7.38
N GLU A 220 -14.74 14.19 6.56
CA GLU A 220 -13.47 14.77 7.03
C GLU A 220 -13.80 16.03 7.82
N ARG A 221 -13.35 16.14 9.08
CA ARG A 221 -13.36 17.42 9.78
C ARG A 221 -12.49 18.34 8.92
N ARG A 222 -13.13 19.28 8.24
CA ARG A 222 -12.42 20.44 7.69
C ARG A 222 -11.87 21.17 8.91
N ASP A 223 -10.58 21.22 9.07
CA ASP A 223 -9.94 22.26 9.84
C ASP A 223 -10.38 23.55 9.19
N VAL A 224 -11.34 24.24 9.84
CA VAL A 224 -11.71 25.58 9.47
C VAL A 224 -10.48 26.38 9.87
N ASP A 225 -9.60 26.67 8.90
CA ASP A 225 -8.60 27.69 9.06
C ASP A 225 -9.32 28.94 9.58
N GLU A 226 -9.02 29.30 10.82
CA GLU A 226 -9.32 30.61 11.37
C GLU A 226 -8.53 31.68 10.59
N GLY A 227 -8.81 31.78 9.30
CA GLY A 227 -8.36 32.80 8.37
C GLY A 227 -9.33 33.95 8.36
N GLY A 228 -9.09 34.93 9.21
CA GLY A 228 -9.70 36.24 9.35
C GLY A 228 -10.70 36.67 8.29
N ALA A 229 -11.97 36.60 8.59
CA ALA A 229 -12.98 37.42 7.93
C ALA A 229 -12.68 38.89 8.25
N ARG A 230 -12.01 39.58 7.35
CA ARG A 230 -11.98 41.06 7.34
C ARG A 230 -13.43 41.52 7.28
N ARG A 231 -13.92 42.10 8.37
CA ARG A 231 -15.18 42.85 8.37
C ARG A 231 -15.04 44.00 7.38
N VAL A 232 -15.70 43.89 6.26
CA VAL A 232 -15.99 45.04 5.41
C VAL A 232 -16.94 45.92 6.20
N GLY A 233 -16.47 47.08 6.61
CA GLY A 233 -17.27 48.08 7.32
C GLY A 233 -18.40 48.54 6.44
N ASN A 234 -19.61 48.51 6.98
CA ASN A 234 -20.80 49.11 6.37
C ASN A 234 -20.66 50.64 6.45
N PRO A 235 -20.71 51.39 5.32
CA PRO A 235 -20.53 52.84 5.31
C PRO A 235 -21.72 53.66 5.78
N ASP A 236 -22.84 53.03 6.16
CA ASP A 236 -24.09 53.77 6.57
C ASP A 236 -24.41 53.53 8.05
N ARG A 237 -23.71 54.28 8.94
CA ARG A 237 -24.24 54.60 10.28
C ARG A 237 -24.13 56.08 10.51
N PRO A 238 -25.24 56.76 10.78
CA PRO A 238 -25.23 58.19 11.08
C PRO A 238 -24.54 58.50 12.40
N ARG A 239 -23.78 59.59 12.41
CA ARG A 239 -23.15 60.16 13.58
C ARG A 239 -24.22 60.70 14.53
N GLY A 240 -24.34 60.10 15.69
CA GLY A 240 -25.15 60.57 16.77
C GLY A 240 -24.33 61.34 17.80
N ASP A 241 -24.81 62.47 18.12
CA ASP A 241 -24.33 63.62 18.91
C ASP A 241 -23.55 63.36 20.20
N GLU A 242 -22.54 64.23 20.35
CA GLU A 242 -21.90 64.63 21.62
C GLU A 242 -22.92 65.09 22.66
N LYS A 243 -22.83 64.58 23.86
CA LYS A 243 -23.20 65.33 25.08
C LYS A 243 -22.03 65.30 26.05
N ARG A 244 -21.45 66.50 26.18
CA ARG A 244 -20.59 66.92 27.30
C ARG A 244 -21.34 66.80 28.61
N GLN A 245 -20.68 66.41 29.67
CA GLN A 245 -20.97 66.86 31.01
C GLN A 245 -19.71 66.92 31.91
N PRO A 246 -19.74 67.88 32.85
CA PRO A 246 -18.50 68.37 33.45
C PRO A 246 -18.25 67.82 34.84
N ASP A 247 -17.05 68.17 35.31
CA ASP A 247 -16.46 68.16 36.64
C ASP A 247 -17.35 67.92 37.87
N ARG A 248 -16.92 66.93 38.67
CA ARG A 248 -16.52 67.17 40.08
C ARG A 248 -15.72 65.97 40.60
#